data_b1692fadb3c5ff8152db44141ec84ca8
#
_entry.id   b1692fadb3c5ff8152db44141ec84ca8
#
_cell.length_a   1.000
_cell.length_b   1.000
_cell.length_c   1.000
_cell.angle_alpha   90.00
_cell.angle_beta   90.00
_cell.angle_gamma   90.00
#
_symmetry.space_group_name_H-M   'P 1'
#
loop_
_entity.id
_entity.type
_entity.pdbx_description
1 polymer ?
#
loop_
_entity_poly.entity_id
_entity_poly.type
_entity_poly.pdbx_seq_one_letter_code
_entity_poly.pdbx_strand_id
1 'polypeptide(L)'
;MVSVTEPYLKTRRWRRVEYERLVDLGIFVGERLELLDGLLVVREPQGSPHAAIVAQIGQVLASAFGAGWHPRLHAPLALGEDSEPEPDVAVVAGTPRDYVGAHPSTAALVVEVADSTLRLDRRLKGSLYARAGLRDYWIVNLVRGVLEVHREPWPAAHPPAICPSRSFARPRR
;
A
#
# COMPACT_ATOMS: atom_id res chain seq x y z
N MET A 1 3.30 1.54 -25.87
CA MET A 1 2.21 2.10 -25.06
C MET A 1 1.00 2.18 -25.98
N VAL A 2 0.14 1.16 -25.96
CA VAL A 2 -1.08 1.17 -26.79
C VAL A 2 -2.05 2.14 -26.13
N SER A 3 -2.30 3.28 -26.78
CA SER A 3 -3.38 4.17 -26.40
C SER A 3 -4.69 3.45 -26.69
N VAL A 4 -5.36 2.93 -25.67
CA VAL A 4 -6.67 2.29 -25.81
C VAL A 4 -7.75 3.37 -25.92
N THR A 5 -7.72 4.12 -27.01
CA THR A 5 -8.81 5.00 -27.43
C THR A 5 -9.51 4.45 -28.68
N GLU A 6 -9.62 3.13 -28.76
CA GLU A 6 -10.49 2.51 -29.78
C GLU A 6 -11.95 2.66 -29.32
N PRO A 7 -12.81 3.32 -30.11
CA PRO A 7 -14.19 3.65 -29.69
C PRO A 7 -15.10 2.44 -29.46
N TYR A 8 -14.62 1.22 -29.69
CA TYR A 8 -15.37 -0.03 -29.55
C TYR A 8 -14.93 -0.92 -28.41
N LEU A 9 -13.84 -0.61 -27.71
CA LEU A 9 -13.38 -1.38 -26.57
C LEU A 9 -14.08 -0.92 -25.28
N LYS A 10 -14.92 -1.79 -24.72
CA LYS A 10 -15.46 -1.63 -23.37
C LYS A 10 -14.58 -2.41 -22.41
N THR A 11 -13.80 -1.71 -21.57
CA THR A 11 -13.06 -2.33 -20.47
C THR A 11 -14.01 -2.56 -19.30
N ARG A 12 -13.86 -3.69 -18.62
CA ARG A 12 -14.53 -3.99 -17.35
C ARG A 12 -13.53 -3.88 -16.22
N ARG A 13 -13.95 -3.27 -15.12
CA ARG A 13 -13.20 -3.25 -13.89
C ARG A 13 -13.65 -4.39 -12.98
N TRP A 14 -12.72 -4.92 -12.21
CA TRP A 14 -12.99 -5.97 -11.24
C TRP A 14 -13.58 -5.37 -9.97
N ARG A 15 -14.50 -6.11 -9.34
CA ARG A 15 -14.96 -5.81 -8.00
C ARG A 15 -14.13 -6.63 -7.01
N ARG A 16 -13.92 -6.09 -5.81
CA ARG A 16 -13.15 -6.76 -4.76
C ARG A 16 -13.72 -8.16 -4.43
N VAL A 17 -15.03 -8.30 -4.31
CA VAL A 17 -15.68 -9.60 -4.09
C VAL A 17 -15.38 -10.63 -5.19
N GLU A 18 -15.20 -10.20 -6.42
CA GLU A 18 -14.82 -11.09 -7.53
C GLU A 18 -13.36 -11.50 -7.45
N TYR A 19 -12.49 -10.53 -7.10
CA TYR A 19 -11.06 -10.75 -6.89
C TYR A 19 -10.82 -11.73 -5.73
N GLU A 20 -11.39 -11.47 -4.55
CA GLU A 20 -11.32 -12.35 -3.37
C GLU A 20 -11.75 -13.79 -3.73
N ARG A 21 -12.86 -13.95 -4.47
CA ARG A 21 -13.31 -15.27 -4.91
C ARG A 21 -12.31 -15.98 -5.82
N LEU A 22 -11.63 -15.27 -6.71
CA LEU A 22 -10.60 -15.85 -7.58
C LEU A 22 -9.35 -16.25 -6.78
N VAL A 23 -9.00 -15.45 -5.76
CA VAL A 23 -7.93 -15.78 -4.81
C VAL A 23 -8.27 -17.06 -4.05
N ASP A 24 -9.49 -17.18 -3.49
CA ASP A 24 -9.96 -18.35 -2.76
C ASP A 24 -9.98 -19.62 -3.63
N LEU A 25 -10.27 -19.48 -4.92
CA LEU A 25 -10.23 -20.57 -5.90
C LEU A 25 -8.80 -20.93 -6.35
N GLY A 26 -7.78 -20.21 -5.89
CA GLY A 26 -6.40 -20.46 -6.25
C GLY A 26 -6.04 -20.08 -7.69
N ILE A 27 -6.82 -19.23 -8.36
CA ILE A 27 -6.59 -18.86 -9.76
C ILE A 27 -5.25 -18.12 -9.94
N PHE A 28 -4.82 -17.39 -8.92
CA PHE A 28 -3.61 -16.57 -8.95
C PHE A 28 -2.42 -17.21 -8.21
N VAL A 29 -2.44 -18.53 -8.00
CA VAL A 29 -1.32 -19.22 -7.36
C VAL A 29 -0.02 -19.01 -8.15
N GLY A 30 1.01 -18.47 -7.48
CA GLY A 30 2.28 -18.12 -8.09
C GLY A 30 2.37 -16.70 -8.65
N GLU A 31 1.26 -15.96 -8.66
CA GLU A 31 1.24 -14.54 -9.00
C GLU A 31 1.12 -13.68 -7.73
N ARG A 32 1.77 -12.53 -7.73
CA ARG A 32 1.61 -11.51 -6.67
C ARG A 32 0.81 -10.36 -7.26
N LEU A 33 -0.49 -10.37 -7.00
CA LEU A 33 -1.42 -9.39 -7.52
C LEU A 33 -2.03 -8.58 -6.38
N GLU A 34 -2.34 -7.33 -6.64
CA GLU A 34 -3.20 -6.49 -5.82
C GLU A 34 -4.29 -5.88 -6.71
N LEU A 35 -5.46 -5.62 -6.14
CA LEU A 35 -6.56 -4.96 -6.83
C LEU A 35 -6.54 -3.47 -6.52
N LEU A 36 -6.34 -2.62 -7.54
CA LEU A 36 -6.30 -1.17 -7.41
C LEU A 36 -7.30 -0.52 -8.37
N ASP A 37 -8.33 0.13 -7.87
CA ASP A 37 -9.39 0.75 -8.68
C ASP A 37 -9.96 -0.20 -9.76
N GLY A 38 -10.18 -1.46 -9.39
CA GLY A 38 -10.68 -2.49 -10.31
C GLY A 38 -9.66 -3.03 -11.32
N LEU A 39 -8.39 -2.67 -11.19
CA LEU A 39 -7.29 -3.19 -12.01
C LEU A 39 -6.48 -4.22 -11.22
N LEU A 40 -6.17 -5.36 -11.83
CA LEU A 40 -5.21 -6.31 -11.30
C LEU A 40 -3.80 -5.81 -11.63
N VAL A 41 -3.02 -5.54 -10.60
CA VAL A 41 -1.66 -4.99 -10.70
C VAL A 41 -0.67 -6.01 -10.18
N VAL A 42 0.33 -6.34 -10.99
CA VAL A 42 1.41 -7.26 -10.59
C VAL A 42 2.37 -6.54 -9.65
N ARG A 43 2.69 -7.18 -8.54
CA ARG A 43 3.72 -6.71 -7.60
C ARG A 43 5.08 -7.28 -7.99
N GLU A 44 6.02 -6.40 -8.20
CA GLU A 44 7.40 -6.81 -8.46
C GLU A 44 8.06 -7.42 -7.20
N PRO A 45 8.98 -8.38 -7.36
CA PRO A 45 9.75 -8.90 -6.24
C PRO A 45 10.58 -7.80 -5.57
N GLN A 46 10.58 -7.83 -4.24
CA GLN A 46 11.30 -6.84 -3.44
C GLN A 46 12.73 -7.27 -3.16
N GLY A 47 13.67 -6.32 -3.28
CA GLY A 47 15.06 -6.56 -2.92
C GLY A 47 15.31 -6.58 -1.40
N SER A 48 16.44 -7.16 -0.97
CA SER A 48 16.83 -7.24 0.44
C SER A 48 16.83 -5.89 1.19
N PRO A 49 17.28 -4.75 0.61
CA PRO A 49 17.23 -3.47 1.30
C PRO A 49 15.81 -3.02 1.61
N HIS A 50 14.88 -3.20 0.67
CA HIS A 50 13.46 -2.89 0.86
C HIS A 50 12.87 -3.73 2.00
N ALA A 51 13.05 -5.05 1.96
CA ALA A 51 12.52 -5.95 2.98
C ALA A 51 13.06 -5.64 4.38
N ALA A 52 14.35 -5.30 4.51
CA ALA A 52 14.96 -4.92 5.78
C ALA A 52 14.34 -3.63 6.36
N ILE A 53 14.08 -2.64 5.51
CA ILE A 53 13.47 -1.36 5.92
C ILE A 53 12.01 -1.57 6.32
N VAL A 54 11.24 -2.37 5.58
CA VAL A 54 9.86 -2.71 5.94
C VAL A 54 9.81 -3.38 7.32
N ALA A 55 10.69 -4.37 7.57
CA ALA A 55 10.76 -5.03 8.87
C ALA A 55 11.09 -4.05 10.00
N GLN A 56 12.07 -3.16 9.79
CA GLN A 56 12.45 -2.13 10.77
C GLN A 56 11.30 -1.15 11.05
N ILE A 57 10.60 -0.70 10.02
CA ILE A 57 9.43 0.18 10.17
C ILE A 57 8.34 -0.53 10.98
N GLY A 58 8.05 -1.79 10.67
CA GLY A 58 7.08 -2.58 11.41
C GLY A 58 7.40 -2.64 12.91
N GLN A 59 8.66 -2.87 13.29
CA GLN A 59 9.09 -2.89 14.70
C GLN A 59 8.95 -1.52 15.38
N VAL A 60 9.37 -0.45 14.68
CA VAL A 60 9.27 0.92 15.22
C VAL A 60 7.81 1.30 15.44
N LEU A 61 6.94 1.01 14.47
CA LEU A 61 5.52 1.33 14.56
C LEU A 61 4.80 0.47 15.61
N ALA A 62 5.16 -0.80 15.77
CA ALA A 62 4.65 -1.64 16.86
C ALA A 62 4.97 -1.03 18.24
N SER A 63 6.19 -0.55 18.43
CA SER A 63 6.60 0.12 19.66
C SER A 63 5.92 1.48 19.85
N ALA A 64 5.76 2.26 18.79
CA ALA A 64 5.21 3.61 18.87
C ALA A 64 3.69 3.63 19.10
N PHE A 65 2.94 2.72 18.48
CA PHE A 65 1.50 2.63 18.65
C PHE A 65 1.09 1.86 19.90
N GLY A 66 1.89 0.86 20.32
CA GLY A 66 1.67 0.11 21.54
C GLY A 66 0.44 -0.83 21.50
N ALA A 67 -0.08 -1.15 22.69
CA ALA A 67 -1.20 -2.08 22.84
C ALA A 67 -2.47 -1.57 22.14
N GLY A 68 -3.23 -2.50 21.56
CA GLY A 68 -4.45 -2.18 20.81
C GLY A 68 -4.23 -1.84 19.33
N TRP A 69 -2.97 -1.86 18.87
CA TRP A 69 -2.60 -1.62 17.49
C TRP A 69 -1.71 -2.73 16.95
N HIS A 70 -1.90 -3.06 15.67
CA HIS A 70 -1.17 -4.13 15.02
C HIS A 70 -0.62 -3.67 13.66
N PRO A 71 0.71 -3.53 13.51
CA PRO A 71 1.33 -3.36 12.21
C PRO A 71 1.25 -4.65 11.39
N ARG A 72 0.58 -4.59 10.24
CA ARG A 72 0.52 -5.66 9.25
C ARG A 72 1.55 -5.37 8.17
N LEU A 73 2.35 -6.36 7.82
CA LEU A 73 3.36 -6.26 6.76
C LEU A 73 2.87 -7.03 5.53
N HIS A 74 2.91 -6.39 4.36
CA HIS A 74 2.53 -7.00 3.09
C HIS A 74 1.18 -7.73 3.16
N ALA A 75 0.19 -7.12 3.78
CA ALA A 75 -1.10 -7.73 4.01
C ALA A 75 -2.23 -6.83 3.48
N PRO A 76 -3.27 -7.41 2.84
CA PRO A 76 -4.31 -6.65 2.18
C PRO A 76 -5.12 -5.74 3.11
N LEU A 77 -5.58 -4.62 2.55
CA LEU A 77 -6.63 -3.75 3.09
C LEU A 77 -7.84 -3.80 2.16
N ALA A 78 -9.02 -4.13 2.69
CA ALA A 78 -10.26 -4.17 1.94
C ALA A 78 -10.84 -2.75 1.80
N LEU A 79 -10.43 -2.00 0.77
CA LEU A 79 -10.79 -0.59 0.58
C LEU A 79 -11.89 -0.44 -0.48
N GLY A 80 -13.10 -0.16 -0.01
CA GLY A 80 -14.26 0.00 -0.91
C GLY A 80 -14.65 -1.28 -1.63
N GLU A 81 -15.27 -1.13 -2.81
CA GLU A 81 -15.78 -2.26 -3.61
C GLU A 81 -14.83 -2.73 -4.71
N ASP A 82 -13.81 -1.96 -5.01
CA ASP A 82 -12.96 -2.15 -6.19
C ASP A 82 -11.45 -2.11 -5.90
N SER A 83 -11.08 -2.17 -4.62
CA SER A 83 -9.67 -2.07 -4.25
C SER A 83 -9.31 -2.93 -3.05
N GLU A 84 -8.20 -3.64 -3.20
CA GLU A 84 -7.54 -4.44 -2.17
C GLU A 84 -6.02 -4.33 -2.32
N PRO A 85 -5.45 -3.16 -1.95
CA PRO A 85 -4.01 -2.97 -1.96
C PRO A 85 -3.34 -3.78 -0.86
N GLU A 86 -2.08 -4.17 -1.10
CA GLU A 86 -1.19 -4.77 -0.10
C GLU A 86 -0.07 -3.79 0.27
N PRO A 87 -0.29 -2.84 1.18
CA PRO A 87 0.76 -1.92 1.57
C PRO A 87 1.94 -2.63 2.25
N ASP A 88 3.12 -2.02 2.16
CA ASP A 88 4.29 -2.58 2.82
C ASP A 88 4.11 -2.64 4.35
N VAL A 89 3.49 -1.60 4.95
CA VAL A 89 3.04 -1.62 6.35
C VAL A 89 1.70 -0.93 6.48
N ALA A 90 0.75 -1.55 7.21
CA ALA A 90 -0.50 -0.92 7.63
C ALA A 90 -0.67 -1.08 9.14
N VAL A 91 -0.83 0.00 9.88
CA VAL A 91 -1.15 -0.05 11.30
C VAL A 91 -2.66 -0.04 11.47
N VAL A 92 -3.20 -1.16 11.95
CA VAL A 92 -4.63 -1.35 12.18
C VAL A 92 -4.94 -1.52 13.66
N ALA A 93 -6.18 -1.24 14.06
CA ALA A 93 -6.63 -1.48 15.43
C ALA A 93 -6.71 -2.98 15.74
N GLY A 94 -6.62 -3.36 17.01
CA GLY A 94 -6.82 -4.73 17.47
C GLY A 94 -5.59 -5.63 17.34
N THR A 95 -5.84 -6.91 17.08
CA THR A 95 -4.86 -7.99 17.06
C THR A 95 -4.97 -8.80 15.77
N PRO A 96 -3.98 -9.64 15.43
CA PRO A 96 -4.05 -10.52 14.25
C PRO A 96 -5.30 -11.42 14.23
N ARG A 97 -5.82 -11.80 15.40
CA ARG A 97 -7.01 -12.69 15.51
C ARG A 97 -8.29 -12.03 15.02
N ASP A 98 -8.36 -10.71 15.10
CA ASP A 98 -9.54 -9.95 14.69
C ASP A 98 -9.72 -9.94 13.15
N TYR A 99 -8.67 -10.34 12.41
CA TYR A 99 -8.63 -10.31 10.95
C TYR A 99 -8.51 -11.70 10.30
N VAL A 100 -8.88 -12.78 11.03
CA VAL A 100 -8.85 -14.15 10.48
C VAL A 100 -9.92 -14.36 9.42
N GLY A 101 -11.08 -13.71 9.56
CA GLY A 101 -12.25 -13.90 8.67
C GLY A 101 -12.39 -12.83 7.58
N ALA A 102 -11.70 -11.68 7.70
CA ALA A 102 -11.78 -10.61 6.73
C ALA A 102 -10.58 -9.65 6.87
N HIS A 103 -10.19 -9.00 5.78
CA HIS A 103 -9.19 -7.96 5.82
C HIS A 103 -9.74 -6.66 6.43
N PRO A 104 -8.92 -5.85 7.13
CA PRO A 104 -9.36 -4.56 7.66
C PRO A 104 -9.74 -3.61 6.53
N SER A 105 -10.79 -2.84 6.74
CA SER A 105 -11.27 -1.82 5.79
C SER A 105 -10.72 -0.42 6.06
N THR A 106 -9.90 -0.27 7.10
CA THR A 106 -9.26 1.00 7.46
C THR A 106 -7.93 0.75 8.18
N ALA A 107 -7.10 1.78 8.25
CA ALA A 107 -5.84 1.78 9.00
C ALA A 107 -5.60 3.16 9.61
N ALA A 108 -4.90 3.24 10.75
CA ALA A 108 -4.47 4.50 11.34
C ALA A 108 -3.32 5.13 10.54
N LEU A 109 -2.48 4.28 9.94
CA LEU A 109 -1.33 4.68 9.13
C LEU A 109 -1.08 3.62 8.06
N VAL A 110 -0.81 4.07 6.84
CA VAL A 110 -0.27 3.24 5.77
C VAL A 110 1.11 3.74 5.38
N VAL A 111 2.04 2.83 5.17
CA VAL A 111 3.42 3.13 4.74
C VAL A 111 3.76 2.29 3.51
N GLU A 112 4.24 2.95 2.47
CA GLU A 112 4.88 2.32 1.31
C GLU A 112 6.36 2.65 1.28
N VAL A 113 7.18 1.67 0.95
CA VAL A 113 8.64 1.81 0.80
C VAL A 113 8.94 1.82 -0.69
N ALA A 114 9.18 3.00 -1.25
CA ALA A 114 9.29 3.21 -2.68
C ALA A 114 10.74 3.22 -3.15
N ASP A 115 11.09 2.32 -4.05
CA ASP A 115 12.31 2.35 -4.85
C ASP A 115 11.95 2.66 -6.33
N SER A 116 11.41 1.68 -7.05
CA SER A 116 10.94 1.82 -8.44
C SER A 116 9.47 2.24 -8.55
N THR A 117 8.69 2.03 -7.52
CA THR A 117 7.21 2.21 -7.49
C THR A 117 6.75 3.63 -7.16
N LEU A 118 7.65 4.56 -6.86
CA LEU A 118 7.35 5.90 -6.33
C LEU A 118 6.24 6.65 -7.08
N ARG A 119 6.15 6.50 -8.41
CA ARG A 119 5.10 7.15 -9.20
C ARG A 119 3.73 6.51 -8.97
N LEU A 120 3.68 5.19 -8.81
CA LEU A 120 2.48 4.43 -8.49
C LEU A 120 1.98 4.83 -7.09
N ASP A 121 2.88 4.84 -6.11
CA ASP A 121 2.58 5.13 -4.71
C ASP A 121 2.07 6.56 -4.52
N ARG A 122 2.72 7.54 -5.16
CA ARG A 122 2.30 8.95 -5.08
C ARG A 122 0.96 9.24 -5.76
N ARG A 123 0.65 8.58 -6.88
CA ARG A 123 -0.51 8.91 -7.70
C ARG A 123 -1.69 7.97 -7.47
N LEU A 124 -1.51 6.69 -7.83
CA LEU A 124 -2.62 5.74 -7.77
C LEU A 124 -2.94 5.36 -6.34
N LYS A 125 -1.96 4.81 -5.60
CA LYS A 125 -2.17 4.39 -4.20
C LYS A 125 -2.50 5.56 -3.29
N GLY A 126 -1.78 6.69 -3.41
CA GLY A 126 -2.09 7.89 -2.63
C GLY A 126 -3.53 8.37 -2.83
N SER A 127 -3.99 8.45 -4.08
CA SER A 127 -5.39 8.80 -4.39
C SER A 127 -6.39 7.79 -3.85
N LEU A 128 -6.07 6.50 -3.94
CA LEU A 128 -6.90 5.41 -3.42
C LEU A 128 -7.03 5.49 -1.90
N TYR A 129 -5.93 5.64 -1.18
CA TYR A 129 -5.92 5.77 0.28
C TYR A 129 -6.67 7.01 0.75
N ALA A 130 -6.51 8.14 0.06
CA ALA A 130 -7.25 9.37 0.36
C ALA A 130 -8.77 9.20 0.19
N ARG A 131 -9.21 8.59 -0.92
CA ARG A 131 -10.65 8.30 -1.14
C ARG A 131 -11.22 7.32 -0.13
N ALA A 132 -10.42 6.38 0.36
CA ALA A 132 -10.80 5.45 1.42
C ALA A 132 -10.84 6.10 2.82
N GLY A 133 -10.51 7.40 2.93
CA GLY A 133 -10.55 8.14 4.19
C GLY A 133 -9.40 7.83 5.15
N LEU A 134 -8.31 7.24 4.65
CA LEU A 134 -7.11 7.03 5.44
C LEU A 134 -6.42 8.37 5.72
N ARG A 135 -6.15 8.66 7.00
CA ARG A 135 -5.68 9.99 7.43
C ARG A 135 -4.18 10.20 7.33
N ASP A 136 -3.42 9.14 7.52
CA ASP A 136 -1.96 9.18 7.48
C ASP A 136 -1.45 8.18 6.44
N TYR A 137 -0.73 8.70 5.46
CA TYR A 137 -0.07 7.93 4.42
C TYR A 137 1.37 8.40 4.27
N TRP A 138 2.33 7.49 4.41
CA TRP A 138 3.75 7.78 4.34
C TRP A 138 4.39 7.02 3.19
N ILE A 139 5.30 7.68 2.47
CA ILE A 139 6.16 7.06 1.47
C ILE A 139 7.62 7.20 1.91
N VAL A 140 8.26 6.08 2.18
CA VAL A 140 9.71 6.02 2.43
C VAL A 140 10.40 5.94 1.08
N ASN A 141 10.85 7.09 0.58
CA ASN A 141 11.48 7.22 -0.71
C ASN A 141 12.96 6.84 -0.62
N LEU A 142 13.30 5.60 -1.00
CA LEU A 142 14.66 5.06 -0.92
C LEU A 142 15.62 5.74 -1.89
N VAL A 143 15.13 6.20 -3.04
CA VAL A 143 15.95 6.87 -4.05
C VAL A 143 16.52 8.19 -3.53
N ARG A 144 15.68 8.97 -2.82
CA ARG A 144 16.05 10.28 -2.29
C ARG A 144 16.46 10.26 -0.83
N GLY A 145 16.24 9.14 -0.11
CA GLY A 145 16.49 9.03 1.33
C GLY A 145 15.61 9.98 2.16
N VAL A 146 14.35 10.15 1.78
CA VAL A 146 13.40 11.03 2.46
C VAL A 146 12.11 10.30 2.83
N LEU A 147 11.46 10.76 3.89
CA LEU A 147 10.11 10.38 4.24
C LEU A 147 9.13 11.44 3.73
N GLU A 148 8.18 11.02 2.89
CA GLU A 148 7.09 11.85 2.40
C GLU A 148 5.86 11.57 3.25
N VAL A 149 5.32 12.59 3.91
CA VAL A 149 4.17 12.46 4.83
C VAL A 149 2.96 13.15 4.23
N HIS A 150 1.91 12.38 4.01
CA HIS A 150 0.60 12.87 3.58
C HIS A 150 -0.36 12.77 4.77
N ARG A 151 -0.95 13.88 5.18
CA ARG A 151 -1.89 13.96 6.29
C ARG A 151 -3.13 14.74 5.93
N GLU A 152 -4.26 14.26 6.43
CA GLU A 152 -5.63 14.78 6.40
C GLU A 152 -6.08 15.56 5.18
N PRO A 153 -7.31 15.30 4.75
CA PRO A 153 -7.58 14.79 3.41
C PRO A 153 -6.74 15.58 2.43
N TRP A 154 -5.67 14.97 1.96
CA TRP A 154 -4.89 15.59 0.90
C TRP A 154 -5.65 15.43 -0.42
N PRO A 155 -6.07 16.52 -1.06
CA PRO A 155 -6.44 16.44 -2.45
C PRO A 155 -5.21 15.97 -3.23
N ALA A 156 -5.39 15.09 -4.20
CA ALA A 156 -4.33 14.50 -5.01
C ALA A 156 -3.37 15.51 -5.70
N ALA A 157 -3.59 16.79 -5.51
CA ALA A 157 -2.86 17.94 -6.09
C ALA A 157 -1.89 18.66 -5.14
N HIS A 158 -1.82 18.32 -3.84
CA HIS A 158 -0.90 19.01 -2.93
C HIS A 158 0.41 18.23 -2.80
N PRO A 159 1.57 18.91 -2.90
CA PRO A 159 2.85 18.25 -2.64
C PRO A 159 2.88 17.75 -1.19
N PRO A 160 3.41 16.53 -0.95
CA PRO A 160 3.55 15.98 0.39
C PRO A 160 4.49 16.84 1.24
N ALA A 161 4.25 16.90 2.54
CA ALA A 161 5.25 17.42 3.48
C ALA A 161 6.46 16.48 3.46
N ILE A 162 7.61 16.98 3.04
CA ILE A 162 8.86 16.21 3.00
C ILE A 162 9.55 16.40 4.34
N CYS A 163 9.62 15.33 5.14
CA CYS A 163 10.45 15.29 6.33
C CYS A 163 11.84 14.74 5.94
N PRO A 164 12.93 15.50 6.07
CA PRO A 164 14.25 14.96 5.83
C PRO A 164 14.52 13.87 6.87
N SER A 165 14.71 12.62 6.40
CA SER A 165 15.07 11.51 7.28
C SER A 165 16.44 11.78 7.90
N ARG A 166 16.52 11.80 9.23
CA ARG A 166 17.81 11.64 9.92
C ARG A 166 18.31 10.22 9.65
N SER A 167 19.20 10.12 8.67
CA SER A 167 20.01 8.96 8.27
C SER A 167 19.26 7.62 8.07
N PHE A 168 18.67 7.43 6.89
CA PHE A 168 18.78 6.13 6.22
C PHE A 168 20.13 6.10 5.49
N ALA A 169 21.21 5.92 6.23
CA ALA A 169 22.53 5.76 5.61
C ALA A 169 22.49 4.49 4.78
N ARG A 170 22.68 4.62 3.46
CA ARG A 170 22.95 3.45 2.62
C ARG A 170 24.16 2.73 3.21
N PRO A 171 24.10 1.42 3.44
CA PRO A 171 25.31 0.66 3.74
C PRO A 171 26.28 0.88 2.59
N ARG A 172 27.49 1.34 2.88
CA ARG A 172 28.57 1.48 1.90
C ARG A 172 28.83 0.09 1.35
N ARG A 173 28.88 0.00 0.01
CA ARG A 173 29.34 -1.20 -0.69
C ARG A 173 30.78 -1.50 -0.35
#